data_2efd23becc4468f74cfccc571de001c9
#
_entry.id   2efd23becc4468f74cfccc571de001c9
#
_cell.length_a   1.000
_cell.length_b   1.000
_cell.length_c   1.000
_cell.angle_alpha   90.00
_cell.angle_beta   90.00
_cell.angle_gamma   90.00
#
_symmetry.space_group_name_H-M   'P 1'
#
loop_
_entity.id
_entity.type
_entity.pdbx_description
1 polymer ?
#
loop_
_entity_poly.entity_id
_entity_poly.type
_entity_poly.pdbx_seq_one_letter_code
_entity_poly.pdbx_strand_id
1 'polypeptide(L)'
;MGNGTSVKWDVALSALATERYPRLLGRAMLLCGDRALAEDLVQEALVSALRTRRTFESLNQAEQYVRRAIASRYVDSVRSDSAARRREREAYTGADVPDPAAAVGAAVDVASALRTLPARERACVALRYLDGLSTRETAEALGLSEGSVKRYVSDGIKALNALLGTSDTSEELGHVVTPKGGAR
;
A
#
# COMPACT_ATOMS: atom_id res chain seq x y z
N MET A 1 34.85 4.20 -3.48
CA MET A 1 34.32 5.46 -4.00
C MET A 1 33.25 5.11 -5.03
N GLY A 2 32.00 4.97 -4.62
CA GLY A 2 30.86 4.66 -5.49
C GLY A 2 30.31 5.96 -6.02
N ASN A 3 30.51 6.25 -7.30
CA ASN A 3 29.81 7.31 -8.02
C ASN A 3 28.34 6.91 -8.14
N GLY A 4 27.56 7.22 -7.12
CA GLY A 4 26.11 7.18 -7.18
C GLY A 4 25.65 8.32 -8.09
N THR A 5 25.44 8.02 -9.38
CA THR A 5 24.84 8.98 -10.31
C THR A 5 23.41 9.24 -9.85
N SER A 6 23.22 10.31 -9.08
CA SER A 6 21.90 10.78 -8.68
C SER A 6 21.05 11.01 -9.92
N VAL A 7 19.94 10.29 -10.04
CA VAL A 7 19.01 10.44 -11.15
C VAL A 7 18.22 11.73 -10.93
N LYS A 8 18.28 12.63 -11.91
CA LYS A 8 17.47 13.85 -11.86
C LYS A 8 15.98 13.46 -11.80
N TRP A 9 15.24 14.20 -11.02
CA TRP A 9 13.84 13.91 -10.73
C TRP A 9 12.92 13.79 -11.96
N ASP A 10 13.09 14.68 -12.91
CA ASP A 10 12.37 14.69 -14.18
C ASP A 10 12.61 13.43 -15.02
N VAL A 11 13.88 12.97 -15.07
CA VAL A 11 14.26 11.73 -15.75
C VAL A 11 13.69 10.51 -15.04
N ALA A 12 13.76 10.48 -13.71
CA ALA A 12 13.19 9.37 -12.92
C ALA A 12 11.66 9.28 -13.10
N LEU A 13 10.95 10.40 -13.10
CA LEU A 13 9.51 10.42 -13.31
C LEU A 13 9.11 10.02 -14.74
N SER A 14 9.83 10.48 -15.74
CA SER A 14 9.59 10.06 -17.13
C SER A 14 9.73 8.55 -17.26
N ALA A 15 10.79 7.97 -16.69
CA ALA A 15 10.99 6.52 -16.68
C ALA A 15 9.91 5.78 -15.88
N LEU A 16 9.44 6.32 -14.74
CA LEU A 16 8.33 5.74 -13.99
C LEU A 16 7.03 5.76 -14.77
N ALA A 17 6.74 6.86 -15.47
CA ALA A 17 5.52 7.03 -16.25
C ALA A 17 5.50 6.19 -17.54
N THR A 18 6.66 5.80 -18.10
CA THR A 18 6.76 5.01 -19.31
C THR A 18 7.09 3.56 -19.07
N GLU A 19 8.15 3.27 -18.29
CA GLU A 19 8.68 1.92 -18.14
C GLU A 19 8.08 1.18 -16.94
N ARG A 20 7.72 1.91 -15.87
CA ARG A 20 7.26 1.33 -14.60
C ARG A 20 5.76 1.53 -14.35
N TYR A 21 5.05 2.23 -15.22
CA TYR A 21 3.62 2.48 -15.07
C TYR A 21 2.80 1.21 -14.86
N PRO A 22 3.00 0.10 -15.59
CA PRO A 22 2.24 -1.12 -15.35
C PRO A 22 2.42 -1.70 -13.94
N ARG A 23 3.62 -1.56 -13.36
CA ARG A 23 3.90 -2.02 -11.99
C ARG A 23 3.23 -1.13 -10.94
N LEU A 24 3.22 0.18 -11.17
CA LEU A 24 2.53 1.14 -10.30
C LEU A 24 1.02 0.91 -10.36
N LEU A 25 0.47 0.72 -11.56
CA LEU A 25 -0.94 0.42 -11.76
C LEU A 25 -1.34 -0.92 -11.10
N GLY A 26 -0.56 -1.98 -11.30
CA GLY A 26 -0.77 -3.25 -10.63
C GLY A 26 -0.77 -3.11 -9.11
N ARG A 27 0.11 -2.26 -8.56
CA ARG A 27 0.15 -1.98 -7.12
C ARG A 27 -1.11 -1.24 -6.64
N ALA A 28 -1.58 -0.24 -7.37
CA ALA A 28 -2.82 0.47 -7.07
C ALA A 28 -4.03 -0.46 -7.16
N MET A 29 -4.08 -1.33 -8.19
CA MET A 29 -5.13 -2.35 -8.34
C MET A 29 -5.22 -3.32 -7.17
N LEU A 30 -4.09 -3.73 -6.58
CA LEU A 30 -4.07 -4.57 -5.37
C LEU A 30 -4.74 -3.86 -4.18
N LEU A 31 -4.62 -2.52 -4.12
CA LEU A 31 -5.19 -1.73 -3.04
C LEU A 31 -6.67 -1.43 -3.26
N CYS A 32 -7.08 -0.95 -4.43
CA CYS A 32 -8.44 -0.46 -4.65
C CYS A 32 -9.37 -1.46 -5.37
N GLY A 33 -8.83 -2.34 -6.23
CA GLY A 33 -9.61 -3.30 -7.01
C GLY A 33 -10.39 -2.69 -8.18
N ASP A 34 -10.40 -1.39 -8.31
CA ASP A 34 -11.04 -0.64 -9.39
C ASP A 34 -9.99 0.03 -10.29
N ARG A 35 -10.13 -0.16 -11.60
CA ARG A 35 -9.12 0.32 -12.58
C ARG A 35 -9.09 1.83 -12.68
N ALA A 36 -10.25 2.48 -12.72
CA ALA A 36 -10.32 3.93 -12.85
C ALA A 36 -9.70 4.60 -11.62
N LEU A 37 -10.07 4.15 -10.42
CA LEU A 37 -9.48 4.63 -9.18
C LEU A 37 -7.97 4.34 -9.12
N ALA A 38 -7.53 3.17 -9.61
CA ALA A 38 -6.10 2.84 -9.63
C ALA A 38 -5.31 3.79 -10.55
N GLU A 39 -5.84 4.12 -11.72
CA GLU A 39 -5.23 5.07 -12.66
C GLU A 39 -5.16 6.47 -12.04
N ASP A 40 -6.22 6.94 -11.39
CA ASP A 40 -6.27 8.21 -10.68
C ASP A 40 -5.23 8.28 -9.55
N LEU A 41 -5.16 7.24 -8.71
CA LEU A 41 -4.19 7.14 -7.62
C LEU A 41 -2.74 7.20 -8.12
N VAL A 42 -2.43 6.52 -9.23
CA VAL A 42 -1.09 6.56 -9.83
C VAL A 42 -0.78 7.95 -10.38
N GLN A 43 -1.72 8.55 -11.12
CA GLN A 43 -1.54 9.90 -11.68
C GLN A 43 -1.32 10.94 -10.59
N GLU A 44 -2.17 10.94 -9.56
CA GLU A 44 -2.02 11.85 -8.44
C GLU A 44 -0.71 11.64 -7.68
N ALA A 45 -0.27 10.39 -7.48
CA ALA A 45 1.00 10.09 -6.84
C ALA A 45 2.18 10.63 -7.65
N LEU A 46 2.17 10.46 -8.98
CA LEU A 46 3.19 11.00 -9.89
C LEU A 46 3.19 12.53 -9.90
N VAL A 47 2.03 13.17 -9.97
CA VAL A 47 1.90 14.63 -9.92
C VAL A 47 2.39 15.20 -8.58
N SER A 48 2.04 14.54 -7.47
CA SER A 48 2.54 14.94 -6.15
C SER A 48 4.05 14.82 -6.06
N ALA A 49 4.57 13.74 -6.60
CA ALA A 49 5.99 13.49 -6.66
C ALA A 49 6.72 14.57 -7.48
N LEU A 50 6.15 15.06 -8.59
CA LEU A 50 6.69 16.19 -9.38
C LEU A 50 6.90 17.46 -8.54
N ARG A 51 6.03 17.70 -7.58
CA ARG A 51 6.10 18.92 -6.74
C ARG A 51 7.22 18.89 -5.71
N THR A 52 7.69 17.71 -5.32
CA THR A 52 8.68 17.58 -4.22
C THR A 52 10.13 17.79 -4.66
N ARG A 53 10.44 17.79 -5.97
CA ARG A 53 11.79 18.01 -6.56
C ARG A 53 12.91 17.25 -5.86
N ARG A 54 12.63 16.04 -5.37
CA ARG A 54 13.65 15.22 -4.70
C ARG A 54 14.60 14.61 -5.72
N THR A 55 15.86 14.42 -5.32
CA THR A 55 16.80 13.57 -6.05
C THR A 55 16.73 12.16 -5.51
N PHE A 56 16.84 11.16 -6.38
CA PHE A 56 16.86 9.76 -6.03
C PHE A 56 18.21 9.13 -6.43
N GLU A 57 18.67 8.20 -5.62
CA GLU A 57 19.89 7.45 -5.91
C GLU A 57 19.66 6.43 -7.03
N SER A 58 18.42 6.02 -7.24
CA SER A 58 18.04 5.05 -8.27
C SER A 58 16.57 5.16 -8.67
N LEU A 59 16.23 4.62 -9.84
CA LEU A 59 14.85 4.49 -10.29
C LEU A 59 14.01 3.63 -9.33
N ASN A 60 14.61 2.62 -8.69
CA ASN A 60 13.90 1.80 -7.70
C ASN A 60 13.51 2.60 -6.46
N GLN A 61 14.37 3.51 -5.99
CA GLN A 61 14.04 4.41 -4.87
C GLN A 61 12.91 5.37 -5.24
N ALA A 62 12.91 5.90 -6.46
CA ALA A 62 11.82 6.73 -6.97
C ALA A 62 10.51 5.94 -7.07
N GLU A 63 10.56 4.69 -7.56
CA GLU A 63 9.39 3.80 -7.62
C GLU A 63 8.82 3.52 -6.22
N GLN A 64 9.67 3.21 -5.24
CA GLN A 64 9.23 3.00 -3.86
C GLN A 64 8.57 4.26 -3.28
N TYR A 65 9.11 5.44 -3.57
CA TYR A 65 8.50 6.69 -3.15
C TYR A 65 7.08 6.85 -3.71
N VAL A 66 6.89 6.59 -5.01
CA VAL A 66 5.57 6.68 -5.65
C VAL A 66 4.60 5.62 -5.08
N ARG A 67 5.07 4.40 -4.82
CA ARG A 67 4.24 3.35 -4.18
C ARG A 67 3.74 3.75 -2.78
N ARG A 68 4.59 4.40 -1.98
CA ARG A 68 4.19 4.97 -0.68
C ARG A 68 3.10 6.03 -0.86
N ALA A 69 3.27 6.92 -1.84
CA ALA A 69 2.29 7.94 -2.16
C ALA A 69 0.95 7.35 -2.62
N ILE A 70 0.96 6.29 -3.45
CA ILE A 70 -0.25 5.57 -3.86
C ILE A 70 -0.99 5.00 -2.65
N ALA A 71 -0.27 4.33 -1.73
CA ALA A 71 -0.89 3.74 -0.55
C ALA A 71 -1.49 4.80 0.39
N SER A 72 -0.79 5.92 0.60
CA SER A 72 -1.29 7.05 1.40
C SER A 72 -2.57 7.62 0.80
N ARG A 73 -2.57 7.92 -0.51
CA ARG A 73 -3.73 8.47 -1.22
C ARG A 73 -4.92 7.53 -1.22
N TYR A 74 -4.68 6.24 -1.37
CA TYR A 74 -5.73 5.23 -1.25
C TYR A 74 -6.41 5.28 0.13
N VAL A 75 -5.64 5.34 1.21
CA VAL A 75 -6.21 5.45 2.57
C VAL A 75 -6.98 6.76 2.74
N ASP A 76 -6.46 7.85 2.20
CA ASP A 76 -7.11 9.16 2.26
C ASP A 76 -8.40 9.21 1.44
N SER A 77 -8.45 8.61 0.24
CA SER A 77 -9.66 8.53 -0.59
C SER A 77 -10.77 7.78 0.13
N VAL A 78 -10.48 6.59 0.67
CA VAL A 78 -11.48 5.80 1.44
C VAL A 78 -11.96 6.55 2.68
N ARG A 79 -11.08 7.30 3.34
CA ARG A 79 -11.46 8.15 4.48
C ARG A 79 -12.38 9.29 4.07
N SER A 80 -12.10 9.94 2.94
CA SER A 80 -12.92 11.01 2.38
C SER A 80 -14.32 10.50 2.01
N ASP A 81 -14.39 9.37 1.30
CA ASP A 81 -15.65 8.74 0.89
C ASP A 81 -16.48 8.32 2.09
N SER A 82 -15.85 7.75 3.12
CA SER A 82 -16.57 7.37 4.34
C SER A 82 -17.11 8.58 5.09
N ALA A 83 -16.38 9.69 5.11
CA ALA A 83 -16.82 10.95 5.72
C ALA A 83 -17.93 11.63 4.89
N ALA A 84 -17.88 11.54 3.55
CA ALA A 84 -18.92 12.02 2.66
C ALA A 84 -20.23 11.22 2.85
N ARG A 85 -20.14 9.88 2.82
CA ARG A 85 -21.28 8.99 3.06
C ARG A 85 -21.88 9.16 4.47
N ARG A 86 -21.07 9.44 5.48
CA ARG A 86 -21.57 9.73 6.82
C ARG A 86 -22.37 11.04 6.84
N ARG A 87 -21.88 12.10 6.20
CA ARG A 87 -22.60 13.39 6.09
C ARG A 87 -23.91 13.23 5.31
N GLU A 88 -23.88 12.43 4.25
CA GLU A 88 -25.04 12.12 3.43
C GLU A 88 -26.09 11.30 4.20
N ARG A 89 -25.66 10.32 5.02
CA ARG A 89 -26.53 9.55 5.93
C ARG A 89 -27.09 10.40 7.06
N GLU A 90 -26.33 11.35 7.61
CA GLU A 90 -26.84 12.31 8.61
C GLU A 90 -27.89 13.25 8.00
N ALA A 91 -27.83 13.48 6.68
CA ALA A 91 -28.82 14.28 5.93
C ALA A 91 -30.02 13.44 5.44
N TYR A 92 -29.89 12.11 5.38
CA TYR A 92 -30.92 11.19 4.86
C TYR A 92 -31.14 10.04 5.85
N THR A 93 -32.30 10.05 6.52
CA THR A 93 -32.74 8.94 7.38
C THR A 93 -33.34 7.83 6.52
N GLY A 94 -32.53 6.84 6.10
CA GLY A 94 -33.05 5.66 5.40
C GLY A 94 -31.94 4.81 4.79
N ALA A 95 -31.77 3.65 5.39
CA ALA A 95 -31.08 2.41 5.02
C ALA A 95 -30.43 2.27 3.62
N ASP A 96 -29.16 1.88 3.57
CA ASP A 96 -28.74 0.53 3.13
C ASP A 96 -27.23 0.38 3.29
N VAL A 97 -26.82 -0.69 3.97
CA VAL A 97 -25.42 -1.15 4.07
C VAL A 97 -25.24 -2.19 2.97
N PRO A 98 -24.33 -2.02 1.99
CA PRO A 98 -24.01 -3.10 1.08
C PRO A 98 -23.32 -4.22 1.83
N ASP A 99 -23.91 -5.40 1.80
CA ASP A 99 -23.39 -6.66 2.31
C ASP A 99 -22.16 -7.12 1.49
N PRO A 100 -21.03 -7.45 2.10
CA PRO A 100 -19.88 -8.02 1.39
C PRO A 100 -20.02 -9.55 1.29
N ALA A 101 -21.10 -10.05 0.71
CA ALA A 101 -21.25 -11.47 0.48
C ALA A 101 -21.18 -11.76 -1.02
N ALA A 102 -20.12 -12.42 -1.45
CA ALA A 102 -20.12 -13.54 -2.38
C ALA A 102 -18.74 -13.75 -3.06
N ALA A 103 -17.94 -14.64 -2.54
CA ALA A 103 -17.05 -15.47 -3.36
C ALA A 103 -16.76 -16.78 -2.63
N VAL A 104 -17.72 -17.69 -2.72
CA VAL A 104 -17.48 -19.09 -2.33
C VAL A 104 -17.22 -19.88 -3.62
N GLY A 105 -16.00 -20.44 -3.77
CA GLY A 105 -15.78 -21.51 -4.74
C GLY A 105 -14.69 -21.36 -5.80
N ALA A 106 -13.77 -20.37 -5.70
CA ALA A 106 -12.55 -20.34 -6.53
C ALA A 106 -11.33 -20.22 -5.62
N ALA A 107 -10.16 -20.75 -6.06
CA ALA A 107 -8.91 -20.52 -5.37
C ALA A 107 -8.77 -19.02 -5.10
N VAL A 108 -8.78 -18.61 -3.82
CA VAL A 108 -8.77 -17.21 -3.42
C VAL A 108 -7.43 -16.64 -3.83
N ASP A 109 -7.42 -15.81 -4.88
CA ASP A 109 -6.24 -15.09 -5.30
C ASP A 109 -5.83 -14.11 -4.18
N VAL A 110 -4.52 -14.01 -3.93
CA VAL A 110 -3.94 -13.09 -2.94
C VAL A 110 -4.47 -11.65 -3.11
N ALA A 111 -4.67 -11.21 -4.35
CA ALA A 111 -5.25 -9.91 -4.63
C ALA A 111 -6.70 -9.80 -4.14
N SER A 112 -7.50 -10.84 -4.31
CA SER A 112 -8.88 -10.91 -3.82
C SER A 112 -8.91 -10.97 -2.30
N ALA A 113 -8.04 -11.77 -1.68
CA ALA A 113 -7.91 -11.85 -0.23
C ALA A 113 -7.52 -10.48 0.38
N LEU A 114 -6.55 -9.79 -0.21
CA LEU A 114 -6.17 -8.45 0.25
C LEU A 114 -7.34 -7.46 0.18
N ARG A 115 -8.20 -7.56 -0.83
CA ARG A 115 -9.37 -6.67 -0.99
C ARG A 115 -10.45 -6.85 0.08
N THR A 116 -10.48 -7.98 0.77
CA THR A 116 -11.39 -8.19 1.91
C THR A 116 -10.98 -7.40 3.15
N LEU A 117 -9.70 -7.03 3.26
CA LEU A 117 -9.21 -6.28 4.40
C LEU A 117 -9.73 -4.84 4.40
N PRO A 118 -9.98 -4.24 5.58
CA PRO A 118 -10.17 -2.81 5.72
C PRO A 118 -9.01 -2.03 5.09
N ALA A 119 -9.29 -0.85 4.52
CA ALA A 119 -8.33 -0.09 3.72
C ALA A 119 -6.98 0.16 4.43
N ARG A 120 -7.00 0.48 5.73
CA ARG A 120 -5.77 0.72 6.51
C ARG A 120 -4.96 -0.55 6.74
N GLU A 121 -5.62 -1.65 7.04
CA GLU A 121 -4.97 -2.96 7.20
C GLU A 121 -4.34 -3.39 5.89
N ARG A 122 -5.10 -3.31 4.80
CA ARG A 122 -4.62 -3.62 3.44
C ARG A 122 -3.40 -2.80 3.07
N ALA A 123 -3.42 -1.47 3.28
CA ALA A 123 -2.30 -0.59 3.00
C ALA A 123 -1.08 -0.93 3.86
N CYS A 124 -1.26 -1.18 5.17
CA CYS A 124 -0.17 -1.58 6.06
C CYS A 124 0.45 -2.92 5.65
N VAL A 125 -0.36 -3.94 5.37
CA VAL A 125 0.11 -5.25 4.89
C VAL A 125 0.85 -5.11 3.57
N ALA A 126 0.30 -4.36 2.62
CA ALA A 126 0.92 -4.15 1.31
C ALA A 126 2.29 -3.47 1.43
N LEU A 127 2.42 -2.38 2.19
CA LEU A 127 3.68 -1.68 2.37
C LEU A 127 4.71 -2.53 3.12
N ARG A 128 4.30 -3.30 4.13
CA ARG A 128 5.18 -4.15 4.92
C ARG A 128 5.70 -5.36 4.15
N TYR A 129 4.81 -6.12 3.50
CA TYR A 129 5.14 -7.42 2.93
C TYR A 129 5.42 -7.39 1.43
N LEU A 130 4.79 -6.50 0.68
CA LEU A 130 5.00 -6.42 -0.76
C LEU A 130 6.04 -5.35 -1.16
N ASP A 131 6.17 -4.27 -0.35
CA ASP A 131 7.16 -3.21 -0.60
C ASP A 131 8.36 -3.28 0.33
N GLY A 132 8.34 -4.16 1.35
CA GLY A 132 9.48 -4.39 2.24
C GLY A 132 9.77 -3.24 3.21
N LEU A 133 8.82 -2.33 3.45
CA LEU A 133 9.01 -1.21 4.37
C LEU A 133 9.11 -1.70 5.82
N SER A 134 9.90 -1.02 6.63
CA SER A 134 9.89 -1.17 8.09
C SER A 134 8.59 -0.64 8.69
N THR A 135 8.29 -1.00 9.94
CA THR A 135 7.13 -0.48 10.68
C THR A 135 7.16 1.05 10.73
N ARG A 136 8.33 1.63 10.98
CA ARG A 136 8.53 3.08 11.04
C ARG A 136 8.26 3.74 9.70
N GLU A 137 8.84 3.24 8.61
CA GLU A 137 8.63 3.80 7.27
C GLU A 137 7.16 3.69 6.83
N THR A 138 6.48 2.58 7.20
CA THR A 138 5.05 2.43 6.95
C THR A 138 4.22 3.44 7.74
N ALA A 139 4.57 3.68 9.00
CA ALA A 139 3.94 4.67 9.84
C ALA A 139 4.10 6.09 9.26
N GLU A 140 5.32 6.45 8.88
CA GLU A 140 5.63 7.73 8.21
C GLU A 140 4.84 7.87 6.89
N ALA A 141 4.80 6.83 6.06
CA ALA A 141 4.09 6.87 4.78
C ALA A 141 2.57 7.06 4.90
N LEU A 142 1.96 6.49 5.93
CA LEU A 142 0.51 6.52 6.14
C LEU A 142 0.03 7.55 7.18
N GLY A 143 0.96 8.32 7.78
CA GLY A 143 0.62 9.25 8.86
C GLY A 143 0.05 8.56 10.10
N LEU A 144 0.57 7.39 10.45
CA LEU A 144 0.13 6.55 11.57
C LEU A 144 1.21 6.45 12.66
N SER A 145 0.83 6.01 13.85
CA SER A 145 1.81 5.56 14.85
C SER A 145 2.33 4.15 14.53
N GLU A 146 3.55 3.83 14.94
CA GLU A 146 4.12 2.48 14.78
C GLU A 146 3.25 1.41 15.48
N GLY A 147 2.67 1.74 16.64
CA GLY A 147 1.75 0.86 17.34
C GLY A 147 0.49 0.56 16.52
N SER A 148 -0.06 1.57 15.84
CA SER A 148 -1.19 1.37 14.92
C SER A 148 -0.82 0.49 13.73
N VAL A 149 0.37 0.69 13.14
CA VAL A 149 0.85 -0.16 12.04
C VAL A 149 1.00 -1.61 12.49
N LYS A 150 1.63 -1.87 13.65
CA LYS A 150 1.76 -3.23 14.20
C LYS A 150 0.41 -3.90 14.36
N ARG A 151 -0.58 -3.18 14.91
CA ARG A 151 -1.95 -3.69 15.08
C ARG A 151 -2.59 -4.00 13.73
N TYR A 152 -2.62 -3.05 12.79
CA TYR A 152 -3.24 -3.25 11.48
C TYR A 152 -2.59 -4.39 10.70
N VAL A 153 -1.27 -4.55 10.77
CA VAL A 153 -0.57 -5.68 10.16
C VAL A 153 -0.99 -7.00 10.81
N SER A 154 -1.01 -7.07 12.15
CA SER A 154 -1.42 -8.27 12.88
C SER A 154 -2.86 -8.67 12.54
N ASP A 155 -3.79 -7.70 12.57
CA ASP A 155 -5.20 -7.94 12.29
C ASP A 155 -5.40 -8.39 10.83
N GLY A 156 -4.74 -7.70 9.88
CA GLY A 156 -4.79 -8.05 8.47
C GLY A 156 -4.22 -9.44 8.16
N ILE A 157 -3.08 -9.81 8.77
CA ILE A 157 -2.50 -11.16 8.56
C ILE A 157 -3.41 -12.24 9.15
N LYS A 158 -3.99 -12.03 10.33
CA LYS A 158 -4.95 -12.97 10.92
C LYS A 158 -6.16 -13.18 10.00
N ALA A 159 -6.71 -12.11 9.46
CA ALA A 159 -7.84 -12.19 8.53
C ALA A 159 -7.47 -12.93 7.24
N LEU A 160 -6.27 -12.67 6.67
CA LEU A 160 -5.78 -13.38 5.49
C LEU A 160 -5.56 -14.88 5.76
N ASN A 161 -4.96 -15.23 6.90
CA ASN A 161 -4.74 -16.63 7.27
C ASN A 161 -6.06 -17.39 7.45
N ALA A 162 -7.05 -16.75 8.07
CA ALA A 162 -8.38 -17.33 8.21
C ALA A 162 -9.06 -17.57 6.85
N LEU A 163 -8.88 -16.63 5.89
CA LEU A 163 -9.47 -16.74 4.56
C LEU A 163 -8.77 -17.79 3.69
N LEU A 164 -7.44 -17.87 3.78
CA LEU A 164 -6.62 -18.75 2.96
C LEU A 164 -6.48 -20.17 3.56
N GLY A 165 -7.04 -20.40 4.75
CA GLY A 165 -6.95 -21.69 5.43
C GLY A 165 -5.53 -22.07 5.88
N THR A 166 -4.62 -21.09 5.95
CA THR A 166 -3.26 -21.30 6.42
C THR A 166 -3.22 -21.14 7.93
N SER A 167 -2.81 -22.22 8.64
CA SER A 167 -2.57 -22.15 10.08
C SER A 167 -1.45 -21.17 10.40
N ASP A 168 -1.62 -20.47 11.51
CA ASP A 168 -0.74 -19.39 11.99
C ASP A 168 0.73 -19.84 12.07
N THR A 169 1.54 -19.47 11.09
CA THR A 169 3.01 -19.54 11.16
C THR A 169 3.57 -18.17 11.60
N SER A 170 2.78 -17.41 12.37
CA SER A 170 3.13 -16.05 12.79
C SER A 170 4.28 -15.96 13.79
N GLU A 171 4.74 -17.07 14.37
CA GLU A 171 5.85 -17.07 15.33
C GLU A 171 7.24 -17.14 14.69
N GLU A 172 7.38 -17.60 13.44
CA GLU A 172 8.71 -17.77 12.81
C GLU A 172 9.22 -16.58 11.98
N LEU A 173 8.40 -15.61 11.62
CA LEU A 173 8.83 -14.47 10.81
C LEU A 173 9.38 -13.27 11.60
N GLY A 174 9.52 -13.40 12.90
CA GLY A 174 10.09 -12.38 13.80
C GLY A 174 11.62 -12.26 13.74
N HIS A 175 12.32 -13.16 13.07
CA HIS A 175 13.79 -13.22 13.12
C HIS A 175 14.39 -13.22 11.71
N VAL A 176 14.21 -12.14 10.95
CA VAL A 176 15.14 -11.86 9.85
C VAL A 176 16.43 -11.34 10.47
N VAL A 177 17.36 -12.26 10.65
CA VAL A 177 18.74 -12.01 11.06
C VAL A 177 19.39 -11.07 10.05
N THR A 178 19.65 -9.84 10.45
CA THR A 178 20.61 -8.98 9.74
C THR A 178 21.97 -9.64 9.83
N PRO A 179 22.68 -9.96 8.74
CA PRO A 179 24.05 -10.43 8.83
C PRO A 179 24.92 -9.29 9.37
N LYS A 180 25.44 -9.50 10.58
CA LYS A 180 26.43 -8.64 11.22
C LYS A 180 27.71 -8.76 10.40
N GLY A 181 28.08 -7.71 9.68
CA GLY A 181 29.38 -7.60 9.01
C GLY A 181 30.49 -7.76 10.04
N GLY A 182 31.18 -8.90 9.98
CA GLY A 182 32.39 -9.14 10.73
C GLY A 182 33.55 -8.40 10.08
N ALA A 183 34.16 -7.52 10.85
CA ALA A 183 35.46 -6.94 10.54
C ALA A 183 36.55 -8.02 10.64
N ARG A 184 37.43 -8.02 9.62
CA ARG A 184 38.90 -8.16 9.76
C ARG A 184 39.56 -7.65 8.50
#